data_9101ea43ca0a8b284d4cfa4e21c9f2c7
#
_entry.id   9101ea43ca0a8b284d4cfa4e21c9f2c7
#
_cell.length_a   1.000
_cell.length_b   1.000
_cell.length_c   1.000
_cell.angle_alpha   90.00
_cell.angle_beta   90.00
_cell.angle_gamma   90.00
#
_symmetry.space_group_name_H-M   'P 1'
#
loop_
_entity.id
_entity.type
_entity.pdbx_description
1 polymer ?
#
loop_
_entity_poly.entity_id
_entity_poly.type
_entity_poly.pdbx_seq_one_letter_code
_entity_poly.pdbx_strand_id
1 'polypeptide(L)'
;MRGKWKQKGNDKMRTLCGTILAVAVFAAATGMADVSKVDSRYFADESGKTFVPIGCNICFPRMYVAGSPESRSECEERFFGWLRAFAANGGNYTRLWLGHSFFEIMPERAGEYDPAAEATLKRTVKLCEELGVKLKLTLESFRTVHPADKVGSGQYAAFFNRPLYAPYAKNMHEFLHSEECARIYLDKARRLKKLGLGDSSAVVCWELWNEINCIGSWREDVGPWSDKMLAALRKLFPRQMTVQNLGSFSGPSIYDYYDYLGRIPLNDFMQIHRYLDPGAELDVCRGPMDVIAADSVRELLDRRPDRPAILAEVGAVKANHAGPSELYAKDKQGMLLHDEIFAPFFTGSAGSGQPWHWDHQYIDGNNLWWHFSRFAEAVKGIDPAAEHFRPFRTETHRLRIWGLRGERTTLLWCRDKANTWESELVRGVPPETISGEKIPFHGHFKCYLPWENRWTDAEKGGVLPDFKRSIVVHIYGDRSMKPNGGKK
;
A
#
# COMPACT_ATOMS: atom_id res chain seq x y z
N MET A 1 15.22 -30.27 -63.99
CA MET A 1 15.08 -31.72 -64.11
C MET A 1 14.40 -32.25 -62.90
N ARG A 2 13.31 -32.67 -63.05
CA ARG A 2 12.35 -33.64 -62.57
C ARG A 2 12.96 -34.82 -61.82
N GLY A 3 12.32 -35.19 -60.68
CA GLY A 3 12.54 -36.45 -60.03
C GLY A 3 11.60 -36.60 -58.80
N LYS A 4 10.34 -36.94 -59.06
CA LYS A 4 9.36 -37.50 -58.11
C LYS A 4 9.78 -38.89 -57.72
N TRP A 5 9.54 -39.33 -56.46
CA TRP A 5 9.05 -40.68 -56.15
C TRP A 5 8.20 -40.70 -54.91
N LYS A 6 7.19 -41.62 -55.01
CA LYS A 6 5.93 -41.74 -54.29
C LYS A 6 6.01 -42.50 -52.97
N GLN A 7 5.03 -42.19 -52.15
CA GLN A 7 4.28 -42.93 -51.13
C GLN A 7 4.26 -44.47 -51.13
N LYS A 8 4.19 -45.00 -49.90
CA LYS A 8 3.34 -46.12 -49.37
C LYS A 8 3.82 -46.32 -47.92
N GLY A 9 3.07 -46.35 -46.82
CA GLY A 9 1.70 -46.75 -46.59
C GLY A 9 1.66 -47.73 -45.41
N ASN A 10 0.76 -47.53 -44.51
CA ASN A 10 0.16 -48.47 -43.52
C ASN A 10 0.70 -48.50 -42.09
N ASP A 11 -0.07 -47.88 -41.22
CA ASP A 11 -0.94 -48.46 -40.16
C ASP A 11 -0.30 -49.40 -39.10
N LYS A 12 -0.28 -48.96 -37.89
CA LYS A 12 -1.04 -49.59 -36.78
C LYS A 12 -1.03 -48.74 -35.52
N MET A 13 -2.21 -48.33 -35.18
CA MET A 13 -2.70 -47.76 -33.95
C MET A 13 -2.34 -48.63 -32.74
N ARG A 14 -1.72 -48.05 -31.70
CA ARG A 14 -1.88 -48.51 -30.32
C ARG A 14 -1.89 -47.32 -29.37
N THR A 15 -3.08 -47.01 -28.91
CA THR A 15 -3.44 -46.17 -27.80
C THR A 15 -2.76 -46.65 -26.53
N LEU A 16 -1.94 -45.79 -25.88
CA LEU A 16 -1.61 -45.97 -24.49
C LEU A 16 -2.05 -44.68 -23.75
N CYS A 17 -3.21 -44.82 -23.07
CA CYS A 17 -3.62 -43.89 -22.01
C CYS A 17 -2.65 -44.04 -20.85
N GLY A 18 -1.77 -43.04 -20.69
CA GLY A 18 -0.98 -42.88 -19.49
C GLY A 18 -1.64 -41.84 -18.58
N THR A 19 -2.36 -42.33 -17.58
CA THR A 19 -2.93 -41.51 -16.49
C THR A 19 -1.78 -40.96 -15.65
N ILE A 20 -1.49 -39.68 -15.80
CA ILE A 20 -0.59 -38.98 -14.90
C ILE A 20 -1.36 -38.68 -13.62
N LEU A 21 -1.08 -39.48 -12.58
CA LEU A 21 -1.57 -39.26 -11.23
C LEU A 21 -0.73 -38.10 -10.66
N ALA A 22 -1.31 -36.89 -10.63
CA ALA A 22 -0.72 -35.76 -9.88
C ALA A 22 -0.89 -36.06 -8.39
N VAL A 23 0.18 -36.52 -7.75
CA VAL A 23 0.25 -36.62 -6.29
C VAL A 23 0.39 -35.20 -5.75
N ALA A 24 -0.71 -34.62 -5.31
CA ALA A 24 -0.69 -33.42 -4.48
C ALA A 24 -0.15 -33.80 -3.11
N VAL A 25 1.12 -33.50 -2.86
CA VAL A 25 1.68 -33.56 -1.51
C VAL A 25 1.11 -32.39 -0.72
N PHE A 26 0.04 -32.66 0.03
CA PHE A 26 -0.39 -31.77 1.11
C PHE A 26 0.65 -31.86 2.23
N ALA A 27 1.61 -30.93 2.25
CA ALA A 27 2.36 -30.65 3.44
C ALA A 27 1.42 -29.95 4.41
N ALA A 28 1.06 -30.60 5.51
CA ALA A 28 0.39 -29.98 6.63
C ALA A 28 1.30 -28.88 7.18
N ALA A 29 1.01 -27.64 6.81
CA ALA A 29 1.69 -26.46 7.34
C ALA A 29 1.10 -26.18 8.73
N THR A 30 1.92 -26.33 9.73
CA THR A 30 1.67 -25.82 11.07
C THR A 30 1.58 -24.29 11.03
N GLY A 31 0.41 -23.78 11.30
CA GLY A 31 -0.05 -22.45 11.69
C GLY A 31 0.89 -21.26 11.54
N MET A 32 0.95 -20.67 10.34
CA MET A 32 1.59 -19.36 10.14
C MET A 32 0.82 -18.57 9.09
N ALA A 33 0.52 -17.31 9.43
CA ALA A 33 -0.32 -16.42 8.63
C ALA A 33 0.35 -16.01 7.31
N ASP A 34 -0.06 -16.63 6.22
CA ASP A 34 0.33 -16.21 4.88
C ASP A 34 -0.76 -15.30 4.29
N VAL A 35 -0.49 -14.00 4.16
CA VAL A 35 -1.29 -13.14 3.31
C VAL A 35 -0.78 -13.31 1.87
N SER A 36 -1.65 -13.78 0.99
CA SER A 36 -1.37 -13.99 -0.42
C SER A 36 -2.36 -13.21 -1.30
N LYS A 37 -2.19 -13.27 -2.61
CA LYS A 37 -3.17 -12.70 -3.55
C LYS A 37 -4.37 -13.62 -3.69
N VAL A 38 -5.56 -13.04 -3.68
CA VAL A 38 -6.83 -13.69 -4.01
C VAL A 38 -7.55 -12.88 -5.08
N ASP A 39 -8.17 -13.55 -6.06
CA ASP A 39 -8.86 -12.91 -7.18
C ASP A 39 -8.03 -11.77 -7.82
N SER A 40 -6.79 -12.02 -8.16
CA SER A 40 -5.82 -11.14 -8.80
C SER A 40 -5.68 -9.71 -8.25
N ARG A 41 -6.73 -9.12 -7.65
CA ARG A 41 -6.78 -7.73 -7.16
C ARG A 41 -6.83 -7.57 -5.65
N TYR A 42 -7.02 -8.63 -4.89
CA TYR A 42 -7.13 -8.61 -3.45
C TYR A 42 -6.16 -9.58 -2.78
N PHE A 43 -5.99 -9.42 -1.49
CA PHE A 43 -5.17 -10.31 -0.66
C PHE A 43 -6.06 -11.30 0.07
N ALA A 44 -5.52 -12.49 0.36
CA ALA A 44 -6.14 -13.49 1.21
C ALA A 44 -5.30 -13.70 2.47
N ASP A 45 -5.96 -14.01 3.58
CA ASP A 45 -5.32 -14.55 4.77
C ASP A 45 -5.08 -16.07 4.62
N GLU A 46 -4.54 -16.71 5.65
CA GLU A 46 -4.23 -18.15 5.68
C GLU A 46 -5.44 -19.05 5.44
N SER A 47 -6.63 -18.59 5.79
CA SER A 47 -7.87 -19.33 5.59
C SER A 47 -8.41 -19.20 4.17
N GLY A 48 -7.75 -18.40 3.31
CA GLY A 48 -8.23 -18.02 1.99
C GLY A 48 -9.32 -16.95 1.99
N LYS A 49 -9.61 -16.36 3.16
CA LYS A 49 -10.54 -15.25 3.27
C LYS A 49 -9.85 -13.95 2.84
N THR A 50 -10.61 -13.06 2.22
CA THR A 50 -10.08 -11.77 1.80
C THR A 50 -9.54 -10.97 2.98
N PHE A 51 -8.29 -10.55 2.87
CA PHE A 51 -7.64 -9.61 3.78
C PHE A 51 -7.66 -8.22 3.16
N VAL A 52 -8.33 -7.28 3.82
CA VAL A 52 -8.35 -5.86 3.42
C VAL A 52 -7.36 -5.09 4.29
N PRO A 53 -6.21 -4.65 3.75
CA PRO A 53 -5.28 -3.82 4.50
C PRO A 53 -5.90 -2.49 4.91
N ILE A 54 -5.97 -2.22 6.20
CA ILE A 54 -6.28 -0.91 6.78
C ILE A 54 -4.95 -0.36 7.26
N GLY A 55 -4.30 0.45 6.42
CA GLY A 55 -2.89 0.74 6.54
C GLY A 55 -2.55 2.15 7.01
N CYS A 56 -1.38 2.26 7.66
CA CYS A 56 -0.70 3.52 7.98
C CYS A 56 0.81 3.30 7.94
N ASN A 57 1.58 4.31 7.55
CA ASN A 57 3.03 4.20 7.46
C ASN A 57 3.72 4.49 8.81
N ILE A 58 3.47 3.68 9.83
CA ILE A 58 4.18 3.78 11.12
C ILE A 58 5.56 3.14 10.95
N CYS A 59 6.43 3.79 10.14
CA CYS A 59 7.63 3.15 9.60
C CYS A 59 8.81 3.08 10.58
N PHE A 60 8.91 4.04 11.51
CA PHE A 60 10.03 4.21 12.45
C PHE A 60 9.71 5.26 13.51
N PRO A 61 10.40 5.28 14.66
CA PRO A 61 10.29 6.38 15.61
C PRO A 61 11.02 7.62 15.07
N ARG A 62 10.28 8.63 14.62
CA ARG A 62 10.84 9.82 13.93
C ARG A 62 11.93 10.56 14.67
N MET A 63 11.90 10.53 16.00
CA MET A 63 12.84 11.33 16.81
C MET A 63 14.13 10.58 17.15
N TYR A 64 14.21 9.27 16.85
CA TYR A 64 15.42 8.53 17.17
C TYR A 64 16.54 8.80 16.15
N VAL A 65 17.66 9.29 16.65
CA VAL A 65 18.94 9.37 15.95
C VAL A 65 19.99 8.72 16.85
N ALA A 66 20.85 7.86 16.31
CA ALA A 66 21.91 7.25 17.08
C ALA A 66 22.80 8.35 17.71
N GLY A 67 23.01 8.30 19.05
CA GLY A 67 23.72 9.31 19.79
C GLY A 67 22.88 10.56 20.17
N SER A 68 21.56 10.56 19.91
CA SER A 68 20.68 11.64 20.38
C SER A 68 20.49 11.59 21.90
N PRO A 69 20.05 12.72 22.53
CA PRO A 69 19.74 12.74 23.97
C PRO A 69 18.54 11.84 24.34
N GLU A 70 17.66 11.53 23.39
CA GLU A 70 16.55 10.60 23.61
C GLU A 70 17.04 9.15 23.53
N SER A 71 16.74 8.36 24.55
CA SER A 71 17.16 6.96 24.60
C SER A 71 16.41 6.11 23.59
N ARG A 72 17.01 4.98 23.19
CA ARG A 72 16.34 3.98 22.36
C ARG A 72 15.05 3.47 23.01
N SER A 73 15.04 3.30 24.34
CA SER A 73 13.88 2.79 25.10
C SER A 73 12.70 3.76 25.05
N GLU A 74 12.93 5.06 25.23
CA GLU A 74 11.88 6.08 25.14
C GLU A 74 11.28 6.15 23.74
N CYS A 75 12.13 6.10 22.70
CA CYS A 75 11.69 6.03 21.32
C CYS A 75 10.87 4.76 21.03
N GLU A 76 11.30 3.61 21.57
CA GLU A 76 10.61 2.33 21.41
C GLU A 76 9.22 2.37 22.07
N GLU A 77 9.12 2.90 23.28
CA GLU A 77 7.85 2.98 23.98
C GLU A 77 6.84 3.87 23.28
N ARG A 78 7.27 5.04 22.80
CA ARG A 78 6.44 5.92 21.98
C ARG A 78 6.00 5.26 20.68
N PHE A 79 6.92 4.61 19.97
CA PHE A 79 6.64 3.89 18.74
C PHE A 79 5.64 2.75 18.96
N PHE A 80 5.79 1.98 20.05
CA PHE A 80 4.85 0.94 20.44
C PHE A 80 3.49 1.52 20.86
N GLY A 81 3.46 2.71 21.45
CA GLY A 81 2.24 3.47 21.71
C GLY A 81 1.44 3.73 20.45
N TRP A 82 2.08 4.19 19.39
CA TRP A 82 1.43 4.41 18.08
C TRP A 82 0.88 3.12 17.48
N LEU A 83 1.64 2.02 17.50
CA LEU A 83 1.17 0.72 17.01
C LEU A 83 -0.07 0.24 17.77
N ARG A 84 -0.09 0.40 19.11
CA ARG A 84 -1.26 0.05 19.93
C ARG A 84 -2.47 0.94 19.64
N ALA A 85 -2.26 2.26 19.52
CA ALA A 85 -3.34 3.20 19.18
C ALA A 85 -3.94 2.89 17.81
N PHE A 86 -3.10 2.61 16.83
CA PHE A 86 -3.50 2.22 15.48
C PHE A 86 -4.31 0.91 15.48
N ALA A 87 -3.81 -0.14 16.11
CA ALA A 87 -4.51 -1.43 16.20
C ALA A 87 -5.84 -1.32 16.95
N ALA A 88 -5.88 -0.58 18.07
CA ALA A 88 -7.10 -0.35 18.85
C ALA A 88 -8.19 0.38 18.05
N ASN A 89 -7.80 1.08 16.98
CA ASN A 89 -8.70 1.74 16.05
C ASN A 89 -8.93 0.97 14.74
N GLY A 90 -8.66 -0.33 14.71
CA GLY A 90 -8.96 -1.20 13.57
C GLY A 90 -7.91 -1.20 12.48
N GLY A 91 -6.78 -0.50 12.66
CA GLY A 91 -5.63 -0.61 11.77
C GLY A 91 -5.00 -2.00 11.85
N ASN A 92 -4.66 -2.59 10.72
CA ASN A 92 -4.21 -3.99 10.65
C ASN A 92 -3.00 -4.22 9.74
N TYR A 93 -2.42 -3.13 9.17
CA TYR A 93 -1.29 -3.22 8.24
C TYR A 93 -0.39 -2.00 8.34
N THR A 94 0.91 -2.21 8.49
CA THR A 94 1.90 -1.12 8.50
C THR A 94 3.18 -1.53 7.80
N ARG A 95 4.06 -0.56 7.56
CA ARG A 95 5.38 -0.75 6.96
C ARG A 95 6.48 -0.37 7.93
N LEU A 96 7.57 -1.14 7.96
CA LEU A 96 8.79 -0.79 8.71
C LEU A 96 9.95 -0.56 7.76
N TRP A 97 10.74 0.49 8.00
CA TRP A 97 11.96 0.79 7.25
C TRP A 97 13.19 0.27 8.00
N LEU A 98 13.70 -0.88 7.55
CA LEU A 98 14.84 -1.55 8.19
C LEU A 98 16.19 -0.85 7.94
N GLY A 99 16.25 0.07 6.99
CA GLY A 99 17.40 0.96 6.79
C GLY A 99 17.48 2.13 7.78
N HIS A 100 16.42 2.38 8.57
CA HIS A 100 16.45 3.42 9.61
C HIS A 100 17.33 2.99 10.79
N SER A 101 18.10 3.92 11.36
CA SER A 101 19.06 3.66 12.46
C SER A 101 18.48 2.91 13.66
N PHE A 102 17.17 2.97 13.87
CA PHE A 102 16.48 2.26 14.93
C PHE A 102 16.33 0.75 14.64
N PHE A 103 16.22 0.36 13.37
CA PHE A 103 16.02 -1.02 12.93
C PHE A 103 17.19 -1.59 12.14
N GLU A 104 18.18 -0.76 11.76
CA GLU A 104 19.28 -1.18 10.92
C GLU A 104 20.20 -2.16 11.65
N ILE A 105 20.14 -3.42 11.26
CA ILE A 105 20.91 -4.50 11.89
C ILE A 105 22.36 -4.61 11.38
N MET A 106 22.69 -3.99 10.24
CA MET A 106 24.03 -4.02 9.65
C MET A 106 24.42 -2.59 9.21
N PRO A 107 24.72 -1.69 10.19
CA PRO A 107 24.78 -0.26 9.91
C PRO A 107 26.02 0.19 9.14
N GLU A 108 27.20 -0.41 9.37
CA GLU A 108 28.47 0.17 8.91
C GLU A 108 29.33 -0.79 8.10
N ARG A 109 29.40 -2.06 8.47
CA ARG A 109 30.28 -3.04 7.83
C ARG A 109 29.55 -4.33 7.53
N ALA A 110 29.87 -4.90 6.37
CA ALA A 110 29.33 -6.18 5.94
C ALA A 110 29.68 -7.28 6.96
N GLY A 111 28.66 -8.00 7.43
CA GLY A 111 28.78 -9.09 8.38
C GLY A 111 28.87 -8.68 9.86
N GLU A 112 28.95 -7.38 10.17
CA GLU A 112 28.87 -6.87 11.55
C GLU A 112 27.43 -6.46 11.87
N TYR A 113 26.84 -7.06 12.91
CA TYR A 113 25.43 -6.87 13.25
C TYR A 113 25.26 -6.14 14.58
N ASP A 114 24.30 -5.22 14.63
CA ASP A 114 23.91 -4.49 15.84
C ASP A 114 22.90 -5.31 16.65
N PRO A 115 23.28 -5.88 17.81
CA PRO A 115 22.39 -6.69 18.63
C PRO A 115 21.25 -5.89 19.24
N ALA A 116 21.41 -4.58 19.45
CA ALA A 116 20.34 -3.73 19.98
C ALA A 116 19.25 -3.51 18.93
N ALA A 117 19.63 -3.27 17.67
CA ALA A 117 18.68 -3.15 16.57
C ALA A 117 17.95 -4.49 16.30
N GLU A 118 18.67 -5.62 16.36
CA GLU A 118 18.04 -6.95 16.24
C GLU A 118 17.02 -7.21 17.35
N ALA A 119 17.35 -6.88 18.59
CA ALA A 119 16.44 -7.05 19.73
C ALA A 119 15.21 -6.15 19.61
N THR A 120 15.38 -4.89 19.21
CA THR A 120 14.27 -3.95 18.98
C THR A 120 13.35 -4.44 17.86
N LEU A 121 13.93 -4.89 16.74
CA LEU A 121 13.14 -5.41 15.62
C LEU A 121 12.32 -6.65 16.03
N LYS A 122 12.91 -7.58 16.77
CA LYS A 122 12.19 -8.75 17.30
C LYS A 122 11.02 -8.37 18.19
N ARG A 123 11.23 -7.41 19.13
CA ARG A 123 10.13 -6.93 19.99
C ARG A 123 9.04 -6.26 19.20
N THR A 124 9.40 -5.46 18.19
CA THR A 124 8.43 -4.81 17.30
C THR A 124 7.58 -5.83 16.54
N VAL A 125 8.22 -6.83 15.94
CA VAL A 125 7.50 -7.89 15.21
C VAL A 125 6.59 -8.68 16.14
N LYS A 126 7.07 -9.04 17.33
CA LYS A 126 6.25 -9.73 18.34
C LYS A 126 5.05 -8.90 18.78
N LEU A 127 5.22 -7.60 19.02
CA LEU A 127 4.10 -6.72 19.33
C LEU A 127 3.07 -6.69 18.19
N CYS A 128 3.50 -6.63 16.94
CA CYS A 128 2.60 -6.65 15.80
C CYS A 128 1.84 -8.00 15.69
N GLU A 129 2.48 -9.13 16.01
CA GLU A 129 1.80 -10.43 16.11
C GLU A 129 0.70 -10.39 17.19
N GLU A 130 1.00 -9.89 18.38
CA GLU A 130 0.06 -9.76 19.49
C GLU A 130 -1.12 -8.81 19.15
N LEU A 131 -0.87 -7.77 18.37
CA LEU A 131 -1.86 -6.79 17.94
C LEU A 131 -2.64 -7.20 16.68
N GLY A 132 -2.23 -8.26 15.99
CA GLY A 132 -2.81 -8.66 14.70
C GLY A 132 -2.46 -7.71 13.54
N VAL A 133 -1.41 -6.90 13.68
CA VAL A 133 -0.95 -5.96 12.65
C VAL A 133 0.03 -6.66 11.70
N LYS A 134 -0.30 -6.68 10.42
CA LYS A 134 0.57 -7.24 9.38
C LYS A 134 1.64 -6.22 8.96
N LEU A 135 2.83 -6.73 8.62
CA LEU A 135 4.02 -5.94 8.33
C LEU A 135 4.50 -6.12 6.90
N LYS A 136 4.75 -5.02 6.23
CA LYS A 136 5.64 -4.92 5.08
C LYS A 136 7.01 -4.44 5.57
N LEU A 137 8.04 -5.23 5.38
CA LEU A 137 9.41 -4.90 5.78
C LEU A 137 10.20 -4.36 4.59
N THR A 138 10.56 -3.09 4.63
CA THR A 138 11.38 -2.42 3.61
C THR A 138 12.85 -2.55 3.99
N LEU A 139 13.62 -3.29 3.19
CA LEU A 139 15.01 -3.61 3.51
C LEU A 139 15.92 -2.40 3.50
N GLU A 140 15.73 -1.49 2.52
CA GLU A 140 16.50 -0.25 2.42
C GLU A 140 15.61 0.96 2.11
N SER A 141 16.06 2.14 2.55
CA SER A 141 15.35 3.40 2.34
C SER A 141 16.29 4.59 2.49
N PHE A 142 16.37 5.47 1.51
CA PHE A 142 17.18 6.69 1.52
C PHE A 142 18.61 6.55 2.04
N ARG A 143 19.16 5.33 2.04
CA ARG A 143 20.56 5.09 2.39
C ARG A 143 21.46 5.72 1.34
N THR A 144 22.48 6.46 1.78
CA THR A 144 23.57 6.82 0.89
C THR A 144 24.42 5.59 0.58
N VAL A 145 24.71 5.39 -0.69
CA VAL A 145 25.65 4.35 -1.14
C VAL A 145 27.08 4.80 -0.91
N HIS A 146 27.37 6.09 -1.10
CA HIS A 146 28.68 6.70 -0.90
C HIS A 146 28.55 8.00 -0.06
N PRO A 147 29.55 8.34 0.79
CA PRO A 147 29.51 9.56 1.59
C PRO A 147 29.38 10.86 0.81
N ALA A 148 29.78 10.87 -0.47
CA ALA A 148 29.62 12.01 -1.36
C ALA A 148 28.19 12.16 -1.91
N ASP A 149 27.37 11.12 -1.81
CA ASP A 149 25.97 11.17 -2.29
C ASP A 149 25.15 12.03 -1.33
N LYS A 150 24.50 13.03 -1.88
CA LYS A 150 23.55 13.85 -1.13
C LYS A 150 22.15 13.25 -1.22
N VAL A 151 21.88 12.24 -0.41
CA VAL A 151 20.55 11.67 -0.29
C VAL A 151 19.85 12.30 0.90
N GLY A 152 18.73 12.94 0.64
CA GLY A 152 17.93 13.60 1.65
C GLY A 152 18.60 14.84 2.23
N SER A 153 17.88 15.92 2.32
CA SER A 153 18.31 17.12 3.02
C SER A 153 17.79 17.13 4.46
N GLY A 154 18.57 17.71 5.37
CA GLY A 154 18.14 17.98 6.73
C GLY A 154 18.10 16.76 7.66
N GLN A 155 17.05 16.70 8.48
CA GLN A 155 16.90 15.71 9.55
C GLN A 155 16.91 14.24 9.09
N TYR A 156 16.50 13.96 7.85
CA TYR A 156 16.47 12.58 7.32
C TYR A 156 17.87 12.01 7.08
N ALA A 157 18.84 12.82 6.69
CA ALA A 157 20.21 12.36 6.46
C ALA A 157 20.82 11.68 7.71
N ALA A 158 20.53 12.21 8.90
CA ALA A 158 21.04 11.65 10.16
C ALA A 158 20.47 10.25 10.47
N PHE A 159 19.27 9.92 9.96
CA PHE A 159 18.63 8.61 10.19
C PHE A 159 19.13 7.52 9.23
N PHE A 160 19.55 7.90 8.01
CA PHE A 160 19.77 6.95 6.92
C PHE A 160 21.22 6.98 6.38
N ASN A 161 22.07 7.95 6.75
CA ASN A 161 23.45 8.01 6.27
C ASN A 161 24.32 6.92 6.94
N ARG A 162 24.35 5.76 6.35
CA ARG A 162 25.12 4.61 6.78
C ARG A 162 25.92 4.09 5.60
N PRO A 163 27.23 4.35 5.53
CA PRO A 163 28.06 4.08 4.36
C PRO A 163 28.44 2.59 4.20
N LEU A 164 27.55 1.67 4.52
CA LEU A 164 27.76 0.23 4.42
C LEU A 164 28.35 -0.19 3.06
N TYR A 165 27.85 0.41 1.99
CA TYR A 165 28.21 0.05 0.63
C TYR A 165 29.35 0.91 0.06
N ALA A 166 29.80 1.95 0.75
CA ALA A 166 30.84 2.85 0.25
C ALA A 166 32.17 2.21 -0.12
N PRO A 167 32.62 1.11 0.53
CA PRO A 167 33.80 0.37 0.09
C PRO A 167 33.65 -0.37 -1.25
N TYR A 168 32.41 -0.57 -1.72
CA TYR A 168 32.06 -1.47 -2.81
C TYR A 168 31.40 -0.78 -4.00
N ALA A 169 30.91 0.45 -3.82
CA ALA A 169 30.28 1.23 -4.87
C ALA A 169 30.43 2.74 -4.57
N LYS A 170 30.69 3.55 -5.61
CA LYS A 170 30.85 5.01 -5.51
C LYS A 170 29.55 5.78 -5.66
N ASN A 171 28.52 5.14 -6.21
CA ASN A 171 27.21 5.72 -6.48
C ASN A 171 26.16 4.63 -6.65
N MET A 172 24.90 5.03 -6.82
CA MET A 172 23.79 4.08 -6.96
C MET A 172 23.88 3.22 -8.22
N HIS A 173 24.38 3.75 -9.33
CA HIS A 173 24.59 2.96 -10.54
C HIS A 173 25.56 1.80 -10.31
N GLU A 174 26.74 2.08 -9.73
CA GLU A 174 27.72 1.03 -9.39
C GLU A 174 27.13 0.02 -8.39
N PHE A 175 26.35 0.48 -7.40
CA PHE A 175 25.68 -0.39 -6.45
C PHE A 175 24.76 -1.40 -7.13
N LEU A 176 23.90 -0.94 -8.05
CA LEU A 176 22.92 -1.77 -8.74
C LEU A 176 23.58 -2.83 -9.65
N HIS A 177 24.81 -2.58 -10.11
CA HIS A 177 25.60 -3.52 -10.94
C HIS A 177 26.61 -4.37 -10.16
N SER A 178 26.87 -4.05 -8.88
CA SER A 178 27.86 -4.75 -8.08
C SER A 178 27.33 -6.07 -7.52
N GLU A 179 27.96 -7.19 -7.89
CA GLU A 179 27.67 -8.51 -7.31
C GLU A 179 27.97 -8.54 -5.81
N GLU A 180 29.00 -7.81 -5.37
CA GLU A 180 29.37 -7.74 -3.96
C GLU A 180 28.34 -6.95 -3.15
N CYS A 181 27.84 -5.82 -3.67
CA CYS A 181 26.73 -5.10 -3.02
C CYS A 181 25.48 -5.98 -2.96
N ALA A 182 25.14 -6.71 -4.01
CA ALA A 182 24.03 -7.64 -4.01
C ALA A 182 24.22 -8.77 -2.97
N ARG A 183 25.43 -9.31 -2.82
CA ARG A 183 25.75 -10.30 -1.80
C ARG A 183 25.56 -9.75 -0.39
N ILE A 184 26.10 -8.57 -0.10
CA ILE A 184 25.95 -7.89 1.21
C ILE A 184 24.48 -7.62 1.52
N TYR A 185 23.73 -7.13 0.55
CA TYR A 185 22.29 -6.89 0.68
C TYR A 185 21.55 -8.19 1.05
N LEU A 186 21.85 -9.28 0.36
CA LEU A 186 21.23 -10.59 0.63
C LEU A 186 21.71 -11.21 1.94
N ASP A 187 22.94 -10.92 2.40
CA ASP A 187 23.42 -11.36 3.72
C ASP A 187 22.61 -10.73 4.84
N LYS A 188 22.24 -9.44 4.71
CA LYS A 188 21.27 -8.79 5.61
C LYS A 188 19.93 -9.54 5.62
N ALA A 189 19.37 -9.86 4.46
CA ALA A 189 18.13 -10.62 4.35
C ALA A 189 18.24 -12.03 4.97
N ARG A 190 19.35 -12.73 4.76
CA ARG A 190 19.64 -14.03 5.40
C ARG A 190 19.72 -13.92 6.92
N ARG A 191 20.31 -12.83 7.44
CA ARG A 191 20.36 -12.57 8.88
C ARG A 191 18.96 -12.37 9.45
N LEU A 192 18.10 -11.57 8.78
CA LEU A 192 16.71 -11.38 9.17
C LEU A 192 15.92 -12.69 9.21
N LYS A 193 16.17 -13.58 8.24
CA LYS A 193 15.62 -14.94 8.26
C LYS A 193 16.08 -15.75 9.48
N LYS A 194 17.38 -15.70 9.81
CA LYS A 194 17.92 -16.37 11.00
C LYS A 194 17.37 -15.83 12.31
N LEU A 195 16.93 -14.57 12.33
CA LEU A 195 16.23 -13.97 13.48
C LEU A 195 14.76 -14.43 13.61
N GLY A 196 14.25 -15.24 12.68
CA GLY A 196 12.90 -15.79 12.69
C GLY A 196 11.86 -14.93 12.00
N LEU A 197 12.24 -13.81 11.33
CA LEU A 197 11.27 -12.90 10.72
C LEU A 197 10.55 -13.55 9.53
N GLY A 198 11.18 -14.50 8.84
CA GLY A 198 10.54 -15.26 7.77
C GLY A 198 9.47 -16.24 8.25
N ASP A 199 9.41 -16.49 9.56
CA ASP A 199 8.46 -17.40 10.18
C ASP A 199 7.39 -16.68 11.00
N SER A 200 7.49 -15.36 11.11
CA SER A 200 6.53 -14.54 11.84
C SER A 200 5.18 -14.44 11.12
N SER A 201 4.11 -14.58 11.87
CA SER A 201 2.73 -14.39 11.35
C SER A 201 2.41 -12.93 11.05
N ALA A 202 3.18 -11.98 11.58
CA ALA A 202 3.01 -10.57 11.26
C ALA A 202 3.67 -10.20 9.91
N VAL A 203 4.79 -10.82 9.54
CA VAL A 203 5.55 -10.43 8.33
C VAL A 203 4.93 -11.06 7.09
N VAL A 204 4.28 -10.25 6.26
CA VAL A 204 3.56 -10.70 5.06
C VAL A 204 4.19 -10.26 3.75
N CYS A 205 5.08 -9.27 3.79
CA CYS A 205 5.69 -8.73 2.57
C CYS A 205 7.10 -8.19 2.82
N TRP A 206 7.98 -8.43 1.86
CA TRP A 206 9.33 -7.86 1.78
C TRP A 206 9.40 -6.86 0.64
N GLU A 207 9.79 -5.62 0.94
CA GLU A 207 10.02 -4.56 -0.03
C GLU A 207 11.53 -4.33 -0.17
N LEU A 208 12.02 -4.28 -1.40
CA LEU A 208 13.46 -4.14 -1.66
C LEU A 208 14.00 -2.79 -1.18
N TRP A 209 13.47 -1.71 -1.72
CA TRP A 209 13.96 -0.37 -1.44
C TRP A 209 12.84 0.66 -1.53
N ASN A 210 12.69 1.49 -0.50
CA ASN A 210 11.72 2.57 -0.57
C ASN A 210 12.20 3.66 -1.53
N GLU A 211 11.37 3.96 -2.54
CA GLU A 211 11.59 5.08 -3.47
C GLU A 211 12.99 5.05 -4.12
N ILE A 212 13.36 3.90 -4.68
CA ILE A 212 14.69 3.67 -5.25
C ILE A 212 15.09 4.70 -6.31
N ASN A 213 14.12 5.28 -7.03
CA ASN A 213 14.36 6.34 -8.01
C ASN A 213 14.76 7.69 -7.39
N CYS A 214 14.51 7.90 -6.08
CA CYS A 214 14.82 9.15 -5.38
C CYS A 214 16.28 9.23 -4.89
N ILE A 215 17.09 8.18 -5.06
CA ILE A 215 18.46 8.09 -4.53
C ILE A 215 19.52 8.05 -5.63
N GLY A 216 19.26 8.67 -6.79
CA GLY A 216 20.21 8.75 -7.88
C GLY A 216 20.33 7.49 -8.72
N SER A 217 19.32 6.61 -8.67
CA SER A 217 19.26 5.43 -9.55
C SER A 217 18.83 5.82 -10.97
N TRP A 218 19.30 5.06 -11.94
CA TRP A 218 18.90 5.23 -13.34
C TRP A 218 17.78 4.25 -13.69
N ARG A 219 16.87 4.68 -14.55
CA ARG A 219 15.70 3.87 -14.92
C ARG A 219 16.09 2.50 -15.49
N GLU A 220 17.12 2.46 -16.31
CA GLU A 220 17.62 1.27 -16.98
C GLU A 220 18.17 0.22 -16.01
N ASP A 221 18.62 0.64 -14.83
CA ASP A 221 19.25 -0.22 -13.83
C ASP A 221 18.23 -0.79 -12.83
N VAL A 222 17.21 0.00 -12.46
CA VAL A 222 16.25 -0.34 -11.41
C VAL A 222 15.46 -1.61 -11.73
N GLY A 223 15.03 -1.75 -12.97
CA GLY A 223 14.22 -2.90 -13.37
C GLY A 223 14.96 -4.23 -13.31
N PRO A 224 16.10 -4.40 -14.02
CA PRO A 224 16.89 -5.62 -13.99
C PRO A 224 17.37 -5.98 -12.56
N TRP A 225 17.80 -4.97 -11.79
CA TRP A 225 18.17 -5.18 -10.40
C TRP A 225 17.01 -5.66 -9.55
N SER A 226 15.83 -5.03 -9.70
CA SER A 226 14.63 -5.41 -8.95
C SER A 226 14.19 -6.84 -9.28
N ASP A 227 14.19 -7.24 -10.54
CA ASP A 227 13.85 -8.60 -10.96
C ASP A 227 14.77 -9.65 -10.32
N LYS A 228 16.09 -9.42 -10.42
CA LYS A 228 17.12 -10.27 -9.78
C LYS A 228 16.91 -10.38 -8.27
N MET A 229 16.70 -9.26 -7.59
CA MET A 229 16.64 -9.22 -6.14
C MET A 229 15.30 -9.75 -5.61
N LEU A 230 14.18 -9.51 -6.30
CA LEU A 230 12.88 -10.11 -5.96
C LEU A 230 12.94 -11.63 -6.08
N ALA A 231 13.59 -12.16 -7.12
CA ALA A 231 13.80 -13.60 -7.28
C ALA A 231 14.65 -14.19 -6.14
N ALA A 232 15.67 -13.47 -5.70
CA ALA A 232 16.51 -13.89 -4.57
C ALA A 232 15.75 -13.86 -3.24
N LEU A 233 14.95 -12.80 -2.99
CA LEU A 233 14.11 -12.70 -1.79
C LEU A 233 13.03 -13.79 -1.77
N ARG A 234 12.39 -14.09 -2.89
CA ARG A 234 11.40 -15.16 -2.98
C ARG A 234 11.96 -16.53 -2.62
N LYS A 235 13.22 -16.81 -2.97
CA LYS A 235 13.92 -18.03 -2.54
C LYS A 235 14.19 -18.06 -1.03
N LEU A 236 14.47 -16.91 -0.43
CA LEU A 236 14.69 -16.80 1.01
C LEU A 236 13.37 -16.87 1.80
N PHE A 237 12.34 -16.25 1.29
CA PHE A 237 11.03 -16.05 1.93
C PHE A 237 9.89 -16.52 1.01
N PRO A 238 9.74 -17.82 0.79
CA PRO A 238 8.82 -18.36 -0.22
C PRO A 238 7.34 -18.14 0.10
N ARG A 239 7.00 -17.85 1.35
CA ARG A 239 5.62 -17.63 1.81
C ARG A 239 5.18 -16.18 1.78
N GLN A 240 6.11 -15.23 1.90
CA GLN A 240 5.80 -13.81 1.91
C GLN A 240 5.78 -13.24 0.49
N MET A 241 4.98 -12.21 0.30
CA MET A 241 5.00 -11.41 -0.92
C MET A 241 6.31 -10.62 -1.03
N THR A 242 6.69 -10.29 -2.25
CA THR A 242 7.87 -9.48 -2.55
C THR A 242 7.50 -8.33 -3.48
N VAL A 243 8.00 -7.12 -3.19
CA VAL A 243 7.68 -5.92 -3.97
C VAL A 243 8.86 -4.95 -4.07
N GLN A 244 8.81 -4.11 -5.09
CA GLN A 244 9.60 -2.90 -5.24
C GLN A 244 8.66 -1.71 -5.46
N ASN A 245 8.97 -0.55 -4.89
CA ASN A 245 8.24 0.67 -5.13
C ASN A 245 9.13 1.81 -5.65
N LEU A 246 8.49 2.90 -6.00
CA LEU A 246 9.07 4.13 -6.51
C LEU A 246 8.58 5.31 -5.69
N GLY A 247 9.32 6.40 -5.72
CA GLY A 247 9.02 7.64 -5.06
C GLY A 247 7.78 8.35 -5.59
N SER A 248 7.48 9.48 -4.98
CA SER A 248 6.29 10.27 -5.24
C SER A 248 5.99 10.44 -6.71
N PHE A 249 4.78 10.10 -7.05
CA PHE A 249 4.24 10.21 -8.41
C PHE A 249 3.76 11.63 -8.67
N SER A 250 4.71 12.56 -8.77
CA SER A 250 4.44 13.99 -8.92
C SER A 250 4.69 14.53 -10.33
N GLY A 251 5.30 13.72 -11.19
CA GLY A 251 5.61 14.08 -12.59
C GLY A 251 5.49 12.88 -13.54
N PRO A 252 5.25 13.12 -14.84
CA PRO A 252 5.00 12.06 -15.82
C PRO A 252 6.20 11.15 -16.12
N SER A 253 7.41 11.58 -15.81
CA SER A 253 8.64 10.81 -16.07
C SER A 253 8.70 9.48 -15.32
N ILE A 254 7.88 9.31 -14.24
CA ILE A 254 7.84 8.10 -13.45
C ILE A 254 7.00 6.97 -14.08
N TYR A 255 6.15 7.27 -15.08
CA TYR A 255 5.24 6.28 -15.68
C TYR A 255 5.96 5.06 -16.23
N ASP A 256 7.08 5.28 -16.92
CA ASP A 256 7.89 4.19 -17.51
C ASP A 256 8.44 3.24 -16.44
N TYR A 257 8.80 3.75 -15.26
CA TYR A 257 9.24 2.91 -14.13
C TYR A 257 8.12 2.01 -13.63
N TYR A 258 6.89 2.55 -13.47
CA TYR A 258 5.73 1.76 -13.06
C TYR A 258 5.39 0.68 -14.07
N ASP A 259 5.43 1.01 -15.36
CA ASP A 259 5.18 0.04 -16.43
C ASP A 259 6.24 -1.07 -16.41
N TYR A 260 7.49 -0.73 -16.15
CA TYR A 260 8.57 -1.70 -16.06
C TYR A 260 8.41 -2.61 -14.85
N LEU A 261 8.26 -2.04 -13.66
CA LEU A 261 8.06 -2.82 -12.43
C LEU A 261 6.81 -3.69 -12.50
N GLY A 262 5.75 -3.21 -13.13
CA GLY A 262 4.53 -3.96 -13.37
C GLY A 262 4.72 -5.21 -14.22
N ARG A 263 5.75 -5.29 -15.06
CA ARG A 263 6.06 -6.48 -15.87
C ARG A 263 6.81 -7.56 -15.11
N ILE A 264 7.44 -7.22 -13.99
CA ILE A 264 8.19 -8.20 -13.17
C ILE A 264 7.21 -9.17 -12.52
N PRO A 265 7.29 -10.48 -12.79
CA PRO A 265 6.32 -11.46 -12.27
C PRO A 265 6.30 -11.54 -10.74
N LEU A 266 7.46 -11.36 -10.10
CA LEU A 266 7.64 -11.44 -8.64
C LEU A 266 7.44 -10.11 -7.92
N ASN A 267 7.03 -9.06 -8.61
CA ASN A 267 6.50 -7.85 -8.01
C ASN A 267 4.99 -8.08 -7.76
N ASP A 268 4.63 -8.61 -6.59
CA ASP A 268 3.34 -9.24 -6.33
C ASP A 268 2.14 -8.29 -6.41
N PHE A 269 2.32 -7.02 -6.11
CA PHE A 269 1.29 -6.00 -6.24
C PHE A 269 1.86 -4.66 -6.67
N MET A 270 1.00 -3.80 -7.20
CA MET A 270 1.36 -2.44 -7.58
C MET A 270 1.14 -1.48 -6.42
N GLN A 271 2.04 -0.55 -6.26
CA GLN A 271 1.93 0.49 -5.23
C GLN A 271 2.41 1.83 -5.76
N ILE A 272 1.80 2.89 -5.24
CA ILE A 272 2.05 4.28 -5.64
C ILE A 272 2.15 5.15 -4.39
N HIS A 273 2.98 6.19 -4.46
CA HIS A 273 3.04 7.27 -3.50
C HIS A 273 2.50 8.53 -4.15
N ARG A 274 1.49 9.15 -3.56
CA ARG A 274 0.89 10.36 -4.10
C ARG A 274 0.54 11.33 -2.97
N TYR A 275 0.95 12.57 -3.14
CA TYR A 275 0.77 13.61 -2.12
C TYR A 275 0.04 14.83 -2.69
N LEU A 276 -0.72 15.52 -1.84
CA LEU A 276 -1.09 16.90 -2.07
C LEU A 276 0.20 17.73 -1.99
N ASP A 277 0.71 18.15 -3.14
CA ASP A 277 1.96 18.88 -3.28
C ASP A 277 1.77 20.09 -4.22
N PRO A 278 1.78 21.32 -3.69
CA PRO A 278 1.64 22.52 -4.51
C PRO A 278 2.75 22.71 -5.56
N GLY A 279 3.89 22.03 -5.40
CA GLY A 279 5.03 22.10 -6.33
C GLY A 279 5.06 20.97 -7.37
N ALA A 280 4.08 20.04 -7.36
CA ALA A 280 4.05 18.94 -8.29
C ALA A 280 3.76 19.39 -9.75
N GLU A 281 4.36 18.67 -10.72
CA GLU A 281 4.08 18.88 -12.14
C GLU A 281 2.66 18.44 -12.52
N LEU A 282 2.18 17.35 -11.91
CA LEU A 282 0.84 16.84 -12.17
C LEU A 282 -0.22 17.68 -11.48
N ASP A 283 -1.16 18.23 -12.26
CA ASP A 283 -2.26 19.06 -11.75
C ASP A 283 -3.10 18.35 -10.70
N VAL A 284 -3.29 17.04 -10.83
CA VAL A 284 -4.05 16.24 -9.86
C VAL A 284 -3.49 16.36 -8.45
N CYS A 285 -2.18 16.51 -8.30
CA CYS A 285 -1.52 16.66 -6.99
C CYS A 285 -1.86 17.98 -6.26
N ARG A 286 -2.55 18.90 -6.91
CA ARG A 286 -3.04 20.17 -6.35
C ARG A 286 -4.56 20.19 -6.20
N GLY A 287 -5.23 19.10 -6.56
CA GLY A 287 -6.68 18.94 -6.49
C GLY A 287 -7.23 18.59 -5.10
N PRO A 288 -8.53 18.31 -5.01
CA PRO A 288 -9.13 17.76 -3.80
C PRO A 288 -8.50 16.43 -3.40
N MET A 289 -8.33 16.18 -2.09
CA MET A 289 -7.61 15.00 -1.59
C MET A 289 -8.26 13.69 -2.03
N ASP A 290 -9.58 13.60 -2.04
CA ASP A 290 -10.31 12.43 -2.54
C ASP A 290 -10.00 12.12 -4.01
N VAL A 291 -9.82 13.16 -4.83
CA VAL A 291 -9.44 13.02 -6.25
C VAL A 291 -8.00 12.56 -6.39
N ILE A 292 -7.08 13.16 -5.63
CA ILE A 292 -5.65 12.77 -5.61
C ILE A 292 -5.52 11.29 -5.30
N ALA A 293 -6.16 10.85 -4.21
CA ALA A 293 -6.08 9.48 -3.72
C ALA A 293 -6.76 8.47 -4.65
N ALA A 294 -7.92 8.81 -5.21
CA ALA A 294 -8.65 7.96 -6.15
C ALA A 294 -7.93 7.83 -7.50
N ASP A 295 -7.42 8.92 -8.03
CA ASP A 295 -6.76 8.94 -9.34
C ASP A 295 -5.48 8.11 -9.35
N SER A 296 -4.72 8.16 -8.26
CA SER A 296 -3.50 7.36 -8.09
C SER A 296 -3.76 5.84 -8.19
N VAL A 297 -4.83 5.36 -7.57
CA VAL A 297 -5.23 3.94 -7.63
C VAL A 297 -5.67 3.58 -9.05
N ARG A 298 -6.47 4.44 -9.68
CA ARG A 298 -6.95 4.20 -11.04
C ARG A 298 -5.79 4.09 -12.03
N GLU A 299 -4.78 4.94 -11.92
CA GLU A 299 -3.58 4.85 -12.76
C GLU A 299 -2.85 3.51 -12.65
N LEU A 300 -2.78 2.92 -11.46
CA LEU A 300 -2.21 1.58 -11.28
C LEU A 300 -3.08 0.49 -11.90
N LEU A 301 -4.40 0.56 -11.70
CA LEU A 301 -5.35 -0.42 -12.24
C LEU A 301 -5.44 -0.36 -13.76
N ASP A 302 -5.34 0.83 -14.36
CA ASP A 302 -5.30 1.00 -15.82
C ASP A 302 -4.04 0.34 -16.44
N ARG A 303 -2.92 0.31 -15.71
CA ARG A 303 -1.69 -0.36 -16.14
C ARG A 303 -1.67 -1.85 -15.87
N ARG A 304 -2.17 -2.26 -14.71
CA ARG A 304 -2.12 -3.65 -14.24
C ARG A 304 -3.41 -4.02 -13.52
N PRO A 305 -4.52 -4.23 -14.27
CA PRO A 305 -5.81 -4.63 -13.71
C PRO A 305 -5.80 -6.06 -13.12
N ASP A 306 -4.76 -6.82 -13.41
CA ASP A 306 -4.54 -8.21 -13.00
C ASP A 306 -3.80 -8.34 -11.64
N ARG A 307 -3.50 -7.23 -10.98
CA ARG A 307 -2.75 -7.22 -9.70
C ARG A 307 -3.44 -6.34 -8.66
N PRO A 308 -3.25 -6.64 -7.35
CA PRO A 308 -3.64 -5.72 -6.31
C PRO A 308 -2.93 -4.37 -6.50
N ALA A 309 -3.66 -3.29 -6.27
CA ALA A 309 -3.14 -1.93 -6.28
C ALA A 309 -3.32 -1.31 -4.89
N ILE A 310 -2.30 -0.61 -4.39
CA ILE A 310 -2.31 0.06 -3.09
C ILE A 310 -1.75 1.48 -3.24
N LEU A 311 -2.46 2.46 -2.67
CA LEU A 311 -1.90 3.78 -2.39
C LEU A 311 -1.04 3.66 -1.13
N ALA A 312 0.26 3.37 -1.32
CA ALA A 312 1.17 2.95 -0.26
C ALA A 312 1.76 4.11 0.55
N GLU A 313 1.72 5.32 0.03
CA GLU A 313 1.94 6.56 0.77
C GLU A 313 1.03 7.66 0.25
N VAL A 314 0.43 8.38 1.19
CA VAL A 314 -0.43 9.53 0.90
C VAL A 314 -0.35 10.55 2.03
N GLY A 315 -0.54 11.81 1.70
CA GLY A 315 -0.52 12.90 2.68
C GLY A 315 -0.50 14.25 1.99
N ALA A 316 -0.30 15.30 2.78
CA ALA A 316 -0.08 16.66 2.29
C ALA A 316 1.33 17.14 2.67
N VAL A 317 2.00 17.78 1.71
CA VAL A 317 3.37 18.29 1.88
C VAL A 317 3.48 19.76 1.47
N LYS A 318 4.54 20.41 1.88
CA LYS A 318 4.96 21.71 1.34
C LYS A 318 5.44 21.51 -0.10
N ALA A 319 5.41 22.57 -0.89
CA ALA A 319 5.83 22.53 -2.29
C ALA A 319 7.16 21.79 -2.47
N ASN A 320 7.21 20.92 -3.49
CA ASN A 320 8.35 20.07 -3.81
C ASN A 320 8.80 19.15 -2.66
N HIS A 321 7.87 18.59 -1.90
CA HIS A 321 8.15 17.69 -0.77
C HIS A 321 9.05 18.31 0.33
N ALA A 322 9.03 19.62 0.51
CA ALA A 322 9.90 20.32 1.47
C ALA A 322 9.50 20.11 2.96
N GLY A 323 8.69 19.10 3.25
CA GLY A 323 8.24 18.72 4.59
C GLY A 323 6.72 18.65 4.71
N PRO A 324 6.19 18.36 5.91
CA PRO A 324 4.75 18.26 6.15
C PRO A 324 4.03 19.57 5.87
N SER A 325 2.79 19.45 5.36
CA SER A 325 1.95 20.61 5.05
C SER A 325 1.52 21.36 6.32
N GLU A 326 1.45 22.68 6.22
CA GLU A 326 0.88 23.54 7.27
C GLU A 326 -0.63 23.35 7.46
N LEU A 327 -1.30 22.71 6.49
CA LEU A 327 -2.72 22.34 6.61
C LEU A 327 -2.98 21.42 7.79
N TYR A 328 -2.03 20.58 8.19
CA TYR A 328 -2.17 19.67 9.31
C TYR A 328 -2.42 20.38 10.67
N ALA A 329 -1.86 21.56 10.84
CA ALA A 329 -2.13 22.38 12.03
C ALA A 329 -3.59 22.86 12.09
N LYS A 330 -4.25 22.99 10.94
CA LYS A 330 -5.65 23.42 10.81
C LYS A 330 -6.64 22.27 10.77
N ASP A 331 -6.22 21.10 10.27
CA ASP A 331 -7.08 19.94 10.09
C ASP A 331 -7.27 19.13 11.38
N LYS A 332 -7.91 19.76 12.35
CA LYS A 332 -8.19 19.14 13.66
C LYS A 332 -9.23 18.01 13.61
N GLN A 333 -10.01 17.96 12.54
CA GLN A 333 -11.01 16.93 12.32
C GLN A 333 -10.53 15.78 11.42
N GLY A 334 -9.36 15.92 10.78
CA GLY A 334 -8.81 14.91 9.89
C GLY A 334 -9.56 14.76 8.57
N MET A 335 -9.99 15.87 7.97
CA MET A 335 -10.69 15.85 6.68
C MET A 335 -9.78 15.28 5.58
N LEU A 336 -8.49 15.68 5.55
CA LEU A 336 -7.50 15.13 4.63
C LEU A 336 -7.33 13.63 4.87
N LEU A 337 -7.11 13.23 6.13
CA LEU A 337 -6.94 11.83 6.52
C LEU A 337 -8.13 10.95 6.14
N HIS A 338 -9.34 11.48 6.29
CA HIS A 338 -10.56 10.78 5.90
C HIS A 338 -10.54 10.43 4.40
N ASP A 339 -10.26 11.43 3.56
CA ASP A 339 -10.21 11.26 2.12
C ASP A 339 -9.04 10.32 1.70
N GLU A 340 -7.88 10.42 2.36
CA GLU A 340 -6.72 9.55 2.17
C GLU A 340 -7.04 8.07 2.43
N ILE A 341 -7.83 7.78 3.46
CA ILE A 341 -8.18 6.42 3.88
C ILE A 341 -9.30 5.84 3.00
N PHE A 342 -10.35 6.61 2.72
CA PHE A 342 -11.56 6.09 2.08
C PHE A 342 -11.46 6.00 0.55
N ALA A 343 -11.01 7.06 -0.13
CA ALA A 343 -11.05 7.14 -1.57
C ALA A 343 -10.37 5.97 -2.30
N PRO A 344 -9.20 5.48 -1.88
CA PRO A 344 -8.52 4.38 -2.56
C PRO A 344 -9.35 3.11 -2.66
N PHE A 345 -9.92 2.64 -1.55
CA PHE A 345 -10.70 1.40 -1.55
C PHE A 345 -11.92 1.48 -2.48
N PHE A 346 -12.67 2.57 -2.40
CA PHE A 346 -13.86 2.78 -3.25
C PHE A 346 -13.52 3.03 -4.73
N THR A 347 -12.23 3.14 -5.06
CA THR A 347 -11.71 3.23 -6.43
C THR A 347 -11.12 1.90 -6.92
N GLY A 348 -11.12 0.86 -6.09
CA GLY A 348 -10.66 -0.49 -6.44
C GLY A 348 -9.28 -0.86 -5.91
N SER A 349 -8.70 -0.09 -4.98
CA SER A 349 -7.53 -0.52 -4.20
C SER A 349 -7.85 -1.78 -3.41
N ALA A 350 -6.84 -2.60 -3.18
CA ALA A 350 -6.96 -3.78 -2.33
C ALA A 350 -7.24 -3.46 -0.86
N GLY A 351 -7.00 -2.22 -0.43
CA GLY A 351 -7.22 -1.75 0.93
C GLY A 351 -7.39 -0.23 1.01
N SER A 352 -7.35 0.31 2.22
CA SER A 352 -7.35 1.76 2.46
C SER A 352 -6.08 2.40 1.89
N GLY A 353 -6.08 3.71 1.70
CA GLY A 353 -4.82 4.44 1.55
C GLY A 353 -3.98 4.36 2.83
N GLN A 354 -2.67 4.55 2.68
CA GLN A 354 -1.70 4.43 3.76
C GLN A 354 -1.09 5.81 4.08
N PRO A 355 -1.68 6.57 5.02
CA PRO A 355 -1.17 7.89 5.39
C PRO A 355 0.26 7.86 5.88
N TRP A 356 1.03 8.94 5.57
CA TRP A 356 2.44 9.06 5.93
C TRP A 356 2.70 9.77 7.26
N HIS A 357 1.96 10.81 7.60
CA HIS A 357 2.23 11.65 8.77
C HIS A 357 1.49 11.14 10.02
N TRP A 358 1.91 9.97 10.53
CA TRP A 358 1.27 9.27 11.66
C TRP A 358 1.56 9.87 13.04
N ASP A 359 2.63 10.66 13.18
CA ASP A 359 3.19 11.12 14.44
C ASP A 359 2.58 12.43 14.96
N HIS A 360 3.31 13.11 15.85
CA HIS A 360 2.94 14.41 16.42
C HIS A 360 2.64 15.49 15.39
N GLN A 361 3.11 15.34 14.16
CA GLN A 361 2.87 16.31 13.08
C GLN A 361 1.42 16.30 12.59
N TYR A 362 0.74 15.16 12.65
CA TYR A 362 -0.64 15.11 12.17
C TYR A 362 -1.53 14.10 12.94
N ILE A 363 -1.45 12.78 12.64
CA ILE A 363 -2.44 11.81 13.13
C ILE A 363 -2.43 11.71 14.66
N ASP A 364 -1.29 11.43 15.24
CA ASP A 364 -1.15 11.34 16.71
C ASP A 364 -1.32 12.71 17.37
N GLY A 365 -0.68 13.73 16.81
CA GLY A 365 -0.73 15.11 17.34
C GLY A 365 -2.13 15.72 17.37
N ASN A 366 -3.03 15.31 16.49
CA ASN A 366 -4.43 15.76 16.44
C ASN A 366 -5.42 14.67 16.95
N ASN A 367 -4.93 13.54 17.48
CA ASN A 367 -5.76 12.43 17.96
C ASN A 367 -6.75 11.90 16.91
N LEU A 368 -6.27 11.60 15.71
CA LEU A 368 -7.09 11.25 14.55
C LEU A 368 -7.19 9.73 14.28
N TRP A 369 -6.64 8.89 15.15
CA TRP A 369 -6.62 7.42 14.98
C TRP A 369 -8.03 6.84 14.72
N TRP A 370 -9.07 7.46 15.21
CA TRP A 370 -10.46 7.03 15.06
C TRP A 370 -10.93 6.93 13.60
N HIS A 371 -10.28 7.59 12.63
CA HIS A 371 -10.63 7.48 11.21
C HIS A 371 -10.45 6.06 10.67
N PHE A 372 -9.45 5.33 11.16
CA PHE A 372 -9.26 3.93 10.78
C PHE A 372 -10.43 3.06 11.22
N SER A 373 -10.97 3.29 12.43
CA SER A 373 -12.15 2.55 12.90
C SER A 373 -13.41 2.89 12.10
N ARG A 374 -13.53 4.12 11.58
CA ARG A 374 -14.64 4.50 10.68
C ARG A 374 -14.56 3.77 9.35
N PHE A 375 -13.37 3.64 8.81
CA PHE A 375 -13.18 2.85 7.59
C PHE A 375 -13.42 1.36 7.85
N ALA A 376 -12.86 0.81 8.91
CA ALA A 376 -13.09 -0.59 9.30
C ALA A 376 -14.59 -0.92 9.43
N GLU A 377 -15.37 -0.04 10.07
CA GLU A 377 -16.82 -0.19 10.20
C GLU A 377 -17.54 -0.05 8.85
N ALA A 378 -17.10 0.88 7.99
CA ALA A 378 -17.69 1.09 6.66
C ALA A 378 -17.57 -0.14 5.75
N VAL A 379 -16.51 -0.94 5.87
CA VAL A 379 -16.27 -2.12 5.03
C VAL A 379 -16.52 -3.45 5.75
N LYS A 380 -17.02 -3.40 6.96
CA LYS A 380 -17.26 -4.57 7.80
C LYS A 380 -18.22 -5.56 7.14
N GLY A 381 -17.81 -6.83 7.10
CA GLY A 381 -18.61 -7.90 6.51
C GLY A 381 -18.62 -7.94 4.98
N ILE A 382 -17.89 -7.05 4.32
CA ILE A 382 -17.68 -7.08 2.88
C ILE A 382 -16.51 -8.01 2.56
N ASP A 383 -16.70 -8.89 1.60
CA ASP A 383 -15.66 -9.71 0.98
C ASP A 383 -15.43 -9.22 -0.47
N PRO A 384 -14.44 -8.35 -0.71
CA PRO A 384 -14.26 -7.75 -2.02
C PRO A 384 -13.91 -8.77 -3.12
N ALA A 385 -13.22 -9.86 -2.79
CA ALA A 385 -12.90 -10.90 -3.76
C ALA A 385 -14.15 -11.70 -4.14
N ALA A 386 -14.98 -12.07 -3.16
CA ALA A 386 -16.24 -12.78 -3.41
C ALA A 386 -17.29 -11.93 -4.14
N GLU A 387 -17.19 -10.60 -4.04
CA GLU A 387 -18.05 -9.67 -4.77
C GLU A 387 -17.58 -9.41 -6.20
N HIS A 388 -16.35 -9.78 -6.57
CA HIS A 388 -15.75 -9.47 -7.88
C HIS A 388 -15.91 -7.99 -8.27
N PHE A 389 -15.67 -7.09 -7.34
CA PHE A 389 -15.93 -5.66 -7.48
C PHE A 389 -15.32 -5.06 -8.73
N ARG A 390 -16.12 -4.24 -9.42
CA ARG A 390 -15.69 -3.41 -10.55
C ARG A 390 -15.80 -1.95 -10.14
N PRO A 391 -14.69 -1.21 -10.10
CA PRO A 391 -14.72 0.20 -9.74
C PRO A 391 -15.39 1.03 -10.82
N PHE A 392 -16.10 2.06 -10.40
CA PHE A 392 -16.69 3.06 -11.27
C PHE A 392 -16.75 4.42 -10.57
N ARG A 393 -16.94 5.47 -11.34
CA ARG A 393 -17.16 6.82 -10.86
C ARG A 393 -18.41 7.38 -11.50
N THR A 394 -19.21 8.11 -10.71
CA THR A 394 -20.31 8.94 -11.18
C THR A 394 -20.41 10.18 -10.27
N GLU A 395 -21.34 11.07 -10.58
CA GLU A 395 -21.55 12.26 -9.77
C GLU A 395 -22.99 12.76 -9.84
N THR A 396 -23.39 13.55 -8.85
CA THR A 396 -24.56 14.42 -8.91
C THR A 396 -24.09 15.87 -9.04
N HIS A 397 -25.02 16.82 -9.01
CA HIS A 397 -24.63 18.23 -8.93
C HIS A 397 -23.75 18.48 -7.69
N ARG A 398 -24.08 17.89 -6.54
CA ARG A 398 -23.39 18.12 -5.26
C ARG A 398 -22.27 17.13 -4.96
N LEU A 399 -22.43 15.85 -5.33
CA LEU A 399 -21.56 14.76 -4.88
C LEU A 399 -20.64 14.23 -5.98
N ARG A 400 -19.37 13.93 -5.63
CA ARG A 400 -18.56 12.94 -6.30
C ARG A 400 -18.86 11.58 -5.68
N ILE A 401 -19.05 10.56 -6.51
CA ILE A 401 -19.41 9.21 -6.09
C ILE A 401 -18.37 8.24 -6.63
N TRP A 402 -17.59 7.69 -5.72
CA TRP A 402 -16.67 6.61 -5.96
C TRP A 402 -17.38 5.31 -5.61
N GLY A 403 -17.37 4.31 -6.50
CA GLY A 403 -18.18 3.13 -6.30
C GLY A 403 -17.53 1.84 -6.74
N LEU A 404 -17.92 0.77 -6.07
CA LEU A 404 -17.54 -0.62 -6.36
C LEU A 404 -18.83 -1.40 -6.65
N ARG A 405 -18.96 -1.91 -7.87
CA ARG A 405 -20.09 -2.71 -8.28
C ARG A 405 -19.74 -4.19 -8.15
N GLY A 406 -20.38 -4.88 -7.22
CA GLY A 406 -20.24 -6.31 -6.98
C GLY A 406 -21.39 -7.14 -7.53
N GLU A 407 -21.34 -8.44 -7.29
CA GLU A 407 -22.39 -9.37 -7.71
C GLU A 407 -23.67 -9.23 -6.87
N ARG A 408 -23.52 -8.99 -5.57
CA ARG A 408 -24.63 -8.90 -4.61
C ARG A 408 -24.80 -7.50 -4.04
N THR A 409 -23.69 -6.74 -3.98
CA THR A 409 -23.64 -5.47 -3.29
C THR A 409 -22.98 -4.41 -4.18
N THR A 410 -23.56 -3.21 -4.23
CA THR A 410 -22.86 -2.01 -4.75
C THR A 410 -22.46 -1.16 -3.56
N LEU A 411 -21.20 -0.80 -3.47
CA LEU A 411 -20.65 0.08 -2.44
C LEU A 411 -20.39 1.45 -3.04
N LEU A 412 -20.83 2.51 -2.35
CA LEU A 412 -20.53 3.87 -2.75
C LEU A 412 -19.91 4.64 -1.59
N TRP A 413 -18.95 5.48 -1.91
CA TRP A 413 -18.51 6.57 -1.05
C TRP A 413 -18.82 7.88 -1.76
N CYS A 414 -19.74 8.63 -1.17
CA CYS A 414 -20.25 9.90 -1.73
C CYS A 414 -19.58 11.05 -0.99
N ARG A 415 -18.85 11.89 -1.71
CA ARG A 415 -18.07 13.01 -1.18
C ARG A 415 -18.63 14.34 -1.68
N ASP A 416 -18.86 15.29 -0.76
CA ASP A 416 -19.30 16.65 -1.09
C ASP A 416 -18.23 17.38 -1.93
N LYS A 417 -18.60 17.80 -3.13
CA LYS A 417 -17.70 18.53 -4.05
C LYS A 417 -17.36 19.94 -3.56
N ALA A 418 -18.23 20.56 -2.79
CA ALA A 418 -18.02 21.91 -2.27
C ALA A 418 -17.11 21.94 -1.03
N ASN A 419 -17.00 20.82 -0.32
CA ASN A 419 -16.15 20.70 0.84
C ASN A 419 -14.78 20.12 0.46
N THR A 420 -13.76 20.95 0.36
CA THR A 420 -12.38 20.60 0.02
C THR A 420 -11.42 21.19 1.05
N TRP A 421 -10.17 20.77 1.03
CA TRP A 421 -9.13 21.36 1.89
C TRP A 421 -9.00 22.87 1.67
N GLU A 422 -9.18 23.36 0.44
CA GLU A 422 -9.17 24.81 0.17
C GLU A 422 -10.35 25.52 0.83
N SER A 423 -11.56 24.95 0.71
CA SER A 423 -12.75 25.59 1.31
C SER A 423 -12.71 25.55 2.83
N GLU A 424 -12.41 24.37 3.41
CA GLU A 424 -12.49 24.18 4.86
C GLU A 424 -11.23 24.68 5.58
N LEU A 425 -10.03 24.26 5.15
CA LEU A 425 -8.80 24.52 5.88
C LEU A 425 -8.12 25.84 5.51
N VAL A 426 -8.29 26.31 4.25
CA VAL A 426 -7.70 27.57 3.81
C VAL A 426 -8.65 28.72 4.02
N ARG A 427 -9.90 28.62 3.51
CA ARG A 427 -10.89 29.70 3.58
C ARG A 427 -11.73 29.68 4.86
N GLY A 428 -11.64 28.61 5.69
CA GLY A 428 -12.40 28.51 6.94
C GLY A 428 -13.91 28.34 6.76
N VAL A 429 -14.36 27.85 5.59
CA VAL A 429 -15.78 27.60 5.33
C VAL A 429 -16.18 26.27 5.99
N PRO A 430 -17.09 26.27 6.98
CA PRO A 430 -17.50 25.05 7.65
C PRO A 430 -18.25 24.12 6.70
N PRO A 431 -18.18 22.78 6.90
CA PRO A 431 -18.93 21.84 6.08
C PRO A 431 -20.44 22.01 6.29
N GLU A 432 -21.17 22.18 5.19
CA GLU A 432 -22.62 22.28 5.19
C GLU A 432 -23.28 20.91 5.42
N THR A 433 -24.50 20.92 5.96
CA THR A 433 -25.36 19.74 5.97
C THR A 433 -25.97 19.56 4.58
N ILE A 434 -25.83 18.40 4.00
CA ILE A 434 -26.44 17.99 2.73
C ILE A 434 -27.75 17.28 3.09
N SER A 435 -28.85 17.80 2.63
CA SER A 435 -30.20 17.28 2.89
C SER A 435 -30.94 17.03 1.59
N GLY A 436 -31.76 15.97 1.55
CA GLY A 436 -32.61 15.67 0.39
C GLY A 436 -31.87 15.25 -0.87
N GLU A 437 -30.58 14.94 -0.76
CA GLU A 437 -29.77 14.52 -1.91
C GLU A 437 -30.18 13.13 -2.40
N LYS A 438 -30.39 13.00 -3.71
CA LYS A 438 -30.81 11.75 -4.34
C LYS A 438 -29.72 11.22 -5.25
N ILE A 439 -29.38 9.94 -5.09
CA ILE A 439 -28.40 9.24 -5.95
C ILE A 439 -29.10 8.39 -7.03
N PRO A 440 -28.48 8.23 -8.23
CA PRO A 440 -29.11 7.55 -9.37
C PRO A 440 -28.97 6.02 -9.27
N PHE A 441 -29.37 5.43 -8.12
CA PHE A 441 -29.30 4.00 -7.87
C PHE A 441 -30.63 3.48 -7.34
N HIS A 442 -30.85 2.17 -7.46
CA HIS A 442 -32.06 1.49 -7.03
C HIS A 442 -31.69 0.28 -6.16
N GLY A 443 -32.49 0.03 -5.13
CA GLY A 443 -32.29 -1.09 -4.22
C GLY A 443 -32.62 -0.73 -2.78
N HIS A 444 -32.19 -1.60 -1.86
CA HIS A 444 -32.22 -1.33 -0.43
C HIS A 444 -30.90 -0.68 -0.02
N PHE A 445 -30.97 0.53 0.52
CA PHE A 445 -29.80 1.29 0.91
C PHE A 445 -29.60 1.23 2.41
N LYS A 446 -28.39 0.85 2.82
CA LYS A 446 -27.90 1.00 4.18
C LYS A 446 -26.77 2.04 4.17
N CYS A 447 -26.94 3.11 4.92
CA CYS A 447 -26.06 4.25 4.92
C CYS A 447 -25.21 4.30 6.19
N TYR A 448 -23.91 4.50 6.05
CA TYR A 448 -23.01 4.76 7.14
C TYR A 448 -22.54 6.21 7.11
N LEU A 449 -22.70 6.92 8.21
CA LEU A 449 -22.25 8.29 8.42
C LEU A 449 -20.91 8.24 9.19
N PRO A 450 -19.76 8.31 8.52
CA PRO A 450 -18.47 8.10 9.17
C PRO A 450 -18.14 9.14 10.23
N TRP A 451 -18.58 10.38 10.01
CA TRP A 451 -18.35 11.51 10.92
C TRP A 451 -19.18 11.43 12.22
N GLU A 452 -20.27 10.65 12.19
CA GLU A 452 -21.15 10.40 13.32
C GLU A 452 -20.99 8.99 13.91
N ASN A 453 -20.26 8.10 13.22
CA ASN A 453 -20.16 6.67 13.54
C ASN A 453 -21.53 6.00 13.65
N ARG A 454 -22.39 6.20 12.69
CA ARG A 454 -23.79 5.77 12.77
C ARG A 454 -24.25 5.14 11.47
N TRP A 455 -24.90 3.98 11.58
CA TRP A 455 -25.66 3.36 10.49
C TRP A 455 -27.12 3.82 10.52
N THR A 456 -27.70 3.96 9.33
CA THR A 456 -29.13 4.25 9.14
C THR A 456 -29.57 3.71 7.78
N ASP A 457 -30.87 3.52 7.61
CA ASP A 457 -31.44 3.20 6.30
C ASP A 457 -31.72 4.51 5.54
N ALA A 458 -31.62 4.44 4.20
CA ALA A 458 -32.06 5.58 3.39
C ALA A 458 -33.58 5.59 3.24
N GLU A 459 -34.14 6.79 3.01
CA GLU A 459 -35.55 6.94 2.72
C GLU A 459 -35.96 6.26 1.40
N LYS A 460 -37.25 6.00 1.24
CA LYS A 460 -37.78 5.44 0.01
C LYS A 460 -37.44 6.35 -1.19
N GLY A 461 -36.99 5.74 -2.29
CA GLY A 461 -36.69 6.47 -3.53
C GLY A 461 -35.24 6.93 -3.66
N GLY A 462 -34.31 6.44 -2.80
CA GLY A 462 -32.88 6.70 -2.92
C GLY A 462 -32.43 8.08 -2.44
N VAL A 463 -33.25 8.72 -1.60
CA VAL A 463 -32.86 9.95 -0.91
C VAL A 463 -31.95 9.59 0.25
N LEU A 464 -30.76 10.21 0.30
CA LEU A 464 -29.80 10.00 1.37
C LEU A 464 -30.24 10.69 2.66
N PRO A 465 -29.94 10.13 3.84
CA PRO A 465 -30.10 10.85 5.11
C PRO A 465 -29.22 12.10 5.12
N ASP A 466 -29.54 13.05 5.99
CA ASP A 466 -28.71 14.23 6.19
C ASP A 466 -27.30 13.85 6.63
N PHE A 467 -26.30 14.45 6.02
CA PHE A 467 -24.90 14.21 6.34
C PHE A 467 -24.01 15.44 6.04
N LYS A 468 -22.77 15.40 6.53
CA LYS A 468 -21.74 16.39 6.19
C LYS A 468 -20.52 15.70 5.58
N ARG A 469 -19.81 16.37 4.71
CA ARG A 469 -18.57 15.95 4.05
C ARG A 469 -18.71 14.68 3.22
N SER A 470 -19.06 13.54 3.83
CA SER A 470 -19.14 12.26 3.12
C SER A 470 -20.10 11.28 3.77
N ILE A 471 -20.58 10.32 2.97
CA ILE A 471 -21.42 9.21 3.40
C ILE A 471 -21.03 7.95 2.63
N VAL A 472 -21.07 6.78 3.28
CA VAL A 472 -20.93 5.47 2.65
C VAL A 472 -22.30 4.84 2.46
N VAL A 473 -22.56 4.25 1.30
CA VAL A 473 -23.83 3.61 0.97
C VAL A 473 -23.58 2.18 0.51
N HIS A 474 -24.21 1.22 1.19
CA HIS A 474 -24.29 -0.16 0.75
C HIS A 474 -25.65 -0.37 0.08
N ILE A 475 -25.66 -0.85 -1.16
CA ILE A 475 -26.88 -1.08 -1.93
C ILE A 475 -27.01 -2.58 -2.17
N TYR A 476 -28.10 -3.15 -1.69
CA TYR A 476 -28.43 -4.57 -1.86
C TYR A 476 -29.56 -4.73 -2.89
N GLY A 477 -29.43 -5.72 -3.77
CA GLY A 477 -30.45 -6.03 -4.78
C GLY A 477 -30.59 -4.93 -5.84
N ASP A 478 -29.49 -4.30 -6.22
CA ASP A 478 -29.47 -3.30 -7.31
C ASP A 478 -29.88 -3.95 -8.64
N ARG A 479 -31.13 -3.70 -9.08
CA ARG A 479 -31.70 -4.23 -10.32
C ARG A 479 -31.22 -3.51 -11.59
N SER A 480 -30.42 -2.47 -11.48
CA SER A 480 -29.81 -1.80 -12.64
C SER A 480 -28.75 -2.67 -13.34
N MET A 481 -28.47 -3.84 -12.78
CA MET A 481 -27.44 -4.80 -13.20
C MET A 481 -28.00 -6.03 -13.91
N LYS A 482 -28.95 -5.89 -14.84
CA LYS A 482 -29.08 -6.98 -15.83
C LYS A 482 -27.84 -6.92 -16.73
N PRO A 483 -27.03 -7.98 -16.84
CA PRO A 483 -26.03 -8.03 -17.89
C PRO A 483 -26.77 -7.81 -19.20
N ASN A 484 -26.31 -6.84 -20.01
CA ASN A 484 -26.77 -6.70 -21.38
C ASN A 484 -26.63 -8.09 -22.01
N GLY A 485 -27.77 -8.75 -22.22
CA GLY A 485 -27.82 -10.05 -22.84
C GLY A 485 -27.13 -9.93 -24.19
N GLY A 486 -25.93 -10.47 -24.27
CA GLY A 486 -25.27 -10.66 -25.54
C GLY A 486 -26.23 -11.45 -26.43
N LYS A 487 -26.83 -10.77 -27.41
CA LYS A 487 -27.40 -11.45 -28.55
C LYS A 487 -26.25 -12.21 -29.20
N LYS A 488 -26.41 -13.51 -29.25
CA LYS A 488 -25.57 -14.45 -30.00
C LYS A 488 -25.39 -14.01 -31.46
#